data_af2aab88ae7ac8c47877935b0cea1f69
#
_entry.id   af2aab88ae7ac8c47877935b0cea1f69
#
_cell.length_a   1.000
_cell.length_b   1.000
_cell.length_c   1.000
_cell.angle_alpha   90.00
_cell.angle_beta   90.00
_cell.angle_gamma   90.00
#
_symmetry.space_group_name_H-M   'P 1'
#
loop_
_entity.id
_entity.type
_entity.pdbx_description
1 polymer ?
#
loop_
_entity_poly.entity_id
_entity_poly.type
_entity_poly.pdbx_seq_one_letter_code
_entity_poly.pdbx_strand_id
1 'polypeptide(L)'
;MNNIRLFFKESLSNNLTGKLNKDQSHYLLKVMRIKKGDNFNLFNENGEWVARFESIKSGLINFKLGKQIRSKEHKNELWLAFSPIKSNFFNFMIQKSTELGVTNFIPIIFDRTIVRKINLDRLRKIVVEASEQSNRINIPSIEEPTTLKKFLNKNQENINFCLLYTSDAADEVD
;
A
#
# COMPACT_ATOMS: atom_id res chain seq x y z
N MET A 1 1.15 -23.45 3.46
CA MET A 1 2.04 -22.55 4.24
C MET A 1 1.58 -21.11 3.99
N ASN A 2 1.24 -20.37 5.02
CA ASN A 2 0.91 -18.95 4.87
C ASN A 2 2.16 -18.23 4.37
N ASN A 3 2.09 -17.67 3.17
CA ASN A 3 3.19 -16.91 2.58
C ASN A 3 3.23 -15.52 3.24
N ILE A 4 3.99 -15.39 4.32
CA ILE A 4 4.12 -14.11 5.04
C ILE A 4 4.97 -13.20 4.19
N ARG A 5 4.43 -12.05 3.79
CA ARG A 5 5.09 -11.04 2.97
C ARG A 5 5.12 -9.71 3.71
N LEU A 6 6.27 -9.04 3.70
CA LEU A 6 6.45 -7.73 4.32
C LEU A 6 7.16 -6.79 3.36
N PHE A 7 6.67 -5.57 3.29
CA PHE A 7 7.33 -4.51 2.56
C PHE A 7 8.61 -4.06 3.28
N PHE A 8 9.72 -3.97 2.55
CA PHE A 8 11.00 -3.54 3.08
C PHE A 8 11.53 -2.36 2.25
N LYS A 9 11.67 -1.20 2.90
CA LYS A 9 11.96 0.07 2.22
C LYS A 9 13.37 0.14 1.63
N GLU A 10 14.32 -0.55 2.27
CA GLU A 10 15.73 -0.52 1.86
C GLU A 10 15.98 -1.44 0.67
N SER A 11 17.13 -1.27 0.02
CA SER A 11 17.53 -2.11 -1.10
C SER A 11 17.67 -3.57 -0.68
N LEU A 12 17.15 -4.48 -1.49
CA LEU A 12 17.23 -5.92 -1.31
C LEU A 12 18.18 -6.52 -2.35
N SER A 13 19.03 -7.42 -1.91
CA SER A 13 19.96 -8.18 -2.77
C SER A 13 20.24 -9.56 -2.20
N ASN A 14 20.69 -10.49 -3.03
CA ASN A 14 21.02 -11.83 -2.58
C ASN A 14 22.09 -11.82 -1.48
N ASN A 15 21.92 -12.67 -0.48
CA ASN A 15 22.78 -12.81 0.70
C ASN A 15 22.87 -11.57 1.61
N LEU A 16 22.06 -10.54 1.40
CA LEU A 16 21.99 -9.40 2.31
C LEU A 16 21.54 -9.89 3.69
N THR A 17 22.21 -9.39 4.72
CA THR A 17 21.75 -9.51 6.11
C THR A 17 21.20 -8.18 6.56
N GLY A 18 20.07 -8.20 7.23
CA GLY A 18 19.40 -6.99 7.66
C GLY A 18 18.64 -7.19 8.97
N LYS A 19 17.96 -6.14 9.37
CA LYS A 19 17.18 -6.09 10.59
C LYS A 19 15.79 -5.49 10.29
N LEU A 20 14.75 -6.16 10.76
CA LEU A 20 13.38 -5.63 10.69
C LEU A 20 13.18 -4.51 11.70
N ASN A 21 12.26 -3.60 11.39
CA ASN A 21 11.82 -2.60 12.35
C ASN A 21 11.00 -3.22 13.50
N LYS A 22 10.65 -2.39 14.48
CA LYS A 22 9.94 -2.83 15.69
C LYS A 22 8.56 -3.42 15.37
N ASP A 23 7.79 -2.75 14.50
CA ASP A 23 6.42 -3.17 14.16
C ASP A 23 6.43 -4.49 13.39
N GLN A 24 7.31 -4.63 12.41
CA GLN A 24 7.51 -5.86 11.64
C GLN A 24 7.99 -7.02 12.51
N SER A 25 8.96 -6.77 13.40
CA SER A 25 9.45 -7.79 14.34
C SER A 25 8.35 -8.23 15.30
N HIS A 26 7.56 -7.29 15.83
CA HIS A 26 6.43 -7.60 16.69
C HIS A 26 5.37 -8.42 15.95
N TYR A 27 5.02 -8.01 14.72
CA TYR A 27 4.05 -8.74 13.89
C TYR A 27 4.49 -10.19 13.67
N LEU A 28 5.73 -10.41 13.23
CA LEU A 28 6.23 -11.76 12.98
C LEU A 28 6.31 -12.61 14.25
N LEU A 29 6.76 -12.04 15.37
CA LEU A 29 6.95 -12.79 16.62
C LEU A 29 5.64 -13.04 17.37
N LYS A 30 4.74 -12.05 17.43
CA LYS A 30 3.54 -12.11 18.29
C LYS A 30 2.28 -12.50 17.54
N VAL A 31 2.12 -12.05 16.31
CA VAL A 31 0.93 -12.34 15.50
C VAL A 31 1.16 -13.63 14.69
N MET A 32 2.21 -13.66 13.88
CA MET A 32 2.51 -14.80 13.02
C MET A 32 3.25 -15.93 13.73
N ARG A 33 3.87 -15.65 14.89
CA ARG A 33 4.54 -16.61 15.78
C ARG A 33 5.63 -17.44 15.09
N ILE A 34 6.34 -16.81 14.16
CA ILE A 34 7.47 -17.48 13.49
C ILE A 34 8.62 -17.73 14.46
N LYS A 35 9.43 -18.74 14.14
CA LYS A 35 10.59 -19.18 14.94
C LYS A 35 11.88 -18.95 14.17
N LYS A 36 12.99 -18.92 14.90
CA LYS A 36 14.32 -18.93 14.28
C LYS A 36 14.45 -20.09 13.29
N GLY A 37 14.91 -19.79 12.09
CA GLY A 37 15.01 -20.72 10.98
C GLY A 37 13.84 -20.70 10.01
N ASP A 38 12.68 -20.13 10.40
CA ASP A 38 11.53 -19.99 9.51
C ASP A 38 11.81 -18.97 8.40
N ASN A 39 11.12 -19.16 7.28
CA ASN A 39 11.21 -18.28 6.14
C ASN A 39 9.97 -17.36 6.06
N PHE A 40 10.18 -16.17 5.54
CA PHE A 40 9.17 -15.19 5.16
C PHE A 40 9.68 -14.43 3.94
N ASN A 41 8.84 -13.65 3.29
CA ASN A 41 9.24 -12.88 2.12
C ASN A 41 9.39 -11.41 2.45
N LEU A 42 10.43 -10.79 1.88
CA LEU A 42 10.60 -9.35 1.84
C LEU A 42 10.51 -8.86 0.41
N PHE A 43 9.80 -7.77 0.19
CA PHE A 43 9.64 -7.20 -1.15
C PHE A 43 9.75 -5.69 -1.15
N ASN A 44 10.11 -5.15 -2.30
CA ASN A 44 10.05 -3.74 -2.67
C ASN A 44 9.86 -3.61 -4.19
N GLU A 45 9.97 -2.41 -4.71
CA GLU A 45 9.81 -2.14 -6.15
C GLU A 45 10.79 -2.88 -7.08
N ASN A 46 11.90 -3.42 -6.54
CA ASN A 46 12.91 -4.17 -7.30
C ASN A 46 12.62 -5.67 -7.33
N GLY A 47 11.68 -6.16 -6.54
CA GLY A 47 11.28 -7.56 -6.53
C GLY A 47 10.94 -8.11 -5.16
N GLU A 48 10.95 -9.43 -5.05
CA GLU A 48 10.64 -10.17 -3.83
C GLU A 48 11.69 -11.26 -3.58
N TRP A 49 12.13 -11.38 -2.34
CA TRP A 49 13.14 -12.33 -1.88
C TRP A 49 12.64 -13.16 -0.71
N VAL A 50 13.12 -14.40 -0.65
CA VAL A 50 12.96 -15.21 0.55
C VAL A 50 13.93 -14.70 1.61
N ALA A 51 13.43 -14.41 2.79
CA ALA A 51 14.19 -14.04 3.97
C ALA A 51 14.12 -15.18 5.00
N ARG A 52 15.22 -15.47 5.65
CA ARG A 52 15.29 -16.43 6.75
C ARG A 52 15.50 -15.71 8.07
N PHE A 53 14.72 -16.07 9.07
CA PHE A 53 14.87 -15.57 10.44
C PHE A 53 16.14 -16.16 11.08
N GLU A 54 17.18 -15.34 11.30
CA GLU A 54 18.46 -15.80 11.84
C GLU A 54 18.56 -15.66 13.37
N SER A 55 18.18 -14.52 13.91
CA SER A 55 18.32 -14.25 15.35
C SER A 55 17.45 -13.06 15.80
N ILE A 56 17.34 -12.90 17.13
CA ILE A 56 16.78 -11.70 17.74
C ILE A 56 17.90 -10.94 18.44
N LYS A 57 18.01 -9.64 18.16
CA LYS A 57 18.89 -8.72 18.92
C LYS A 57 18.09 -7.49 19.31
N SER A 58 18.12 -7.14 20.59
CA SER A 58 17.37 -5.99 21.14
C SER A 58 15.87 -6.01 20.76
N GLY A 59 15.26 -7.20 20.76
CA GLY A 59 13.84 -7.38 20.42
C GLY A 59 13.51 -7.30 18.93
N LEU A 60 14.50 -7.14 18.06
CA LEU A 60 14.33 -7.04 16.60
C LEU A 60 14.83 -8.30 15.91
N ILE A 61 14.09 -8.73 14.87
CA ILE A 61 14.49 -9.87 14.04
C ILE A 61 15.62 -9.46 13.11
N ASN A 62 16.72 -10.21 13.15
CA ASN A 62 17.74 -10.20 12.11
C ASN A 62 17.42 -11.31 11.12
N PHE A 63 17.55 -10.98 9.86
CA PHE A 63 17.31 -11.90 8.75
C PHE A 63 18.49 -11.97 7.79
N LYS A 64 18.52 -13.04 7.02
CA LYS A 64 19.40 -13.20 5.86
C LYS A 64 18.54 -13.44 4.63
N LEU A 65 18.78 -12.69 3.56
CA LEU A 65 18.11 -12.91 2.28
C LEU A 65 18.71 -14.11 1.56
N GLY A 66 17.84 -14.92 0.99
CA GLY A 66 18.16 -15.97 0.06
C GLY A 66 17.97 -15.50 -1.39
N LYS A 67 17.37 -16.38 -2.19
CA LYS A 67 17.12 -16.11 -3.62
C LYS A 67 15.98 -15.11 -3.83
N GLN A 68 16.10 -14.34 -4.89
CA GLN A 68 15.00 -13.58 -5.44
C GLN A 68 13.98 -14.54 -6.09
N ILE A 69 12.70 -14.38 -5.73
CA ILE A 69 11.60 -15.21 -6.24
C ILE A 69 10.71 -14.49 -7.23
N ARG A 70 10.73 -13.15 -7.22
CA ARG A 70 10.08 -12.30 -8.23
C ARG A 70 10.98 -11.12 -8.57
N SER A 71 11.11 -10.80 -9.84
CA SER A 71 11.80 -9.60 -10.32
C SER A 71 10.87 -8.39 -10.31
N LYS A 72 11.42 -7.21 -10.58
CA LYS A 72 10.65 -5.98 -10.81
C LYS A 72 9.59 -6.21 -11.88
N GLU A 73 8.37 -5.78 -11.59
CA GLU A 73 7.25 -5.85 -12.55
C GLU A 73 7.06 -4.51 -13.26
N HIS A 74 6.62 -4.57 -14.52
CA HIS A 74 6.15 -3.38 -15.22
C HIS A 74 4.90 -2.84 -14.55
N LYS A 75 4.87 -1.53 -14.31
CA LYS A 75 3.69 -0.83 -13.78
C LYS A 75 2.85 -0.33 -14.95
N ASN A 76 1.62 -0.84 -15.06
CA ASN A 76 0.58 -0.09 -15.74
C ASN A 76 0.11 0.99 -14.77
N GLU A 77 0.25 2.25 -15.16
CA GLU A 77 -0.17 3.36 -14.30
C GLU A 77 -1.69 3.47 -14.29
N LEU A 78 -2.27 3.33 -13.13
CA LEU A 78 -3.68 3.57 -12.86
C LEU A 78 -3.81 4.60 -11.74
N TRP A 79 -4.33 5.77 -12.07
CA TRP A 79 -4.45 6.88 -11.17
C TRP A 79 -5.89 7.01 -10.68
N LEU A 80 -6.08 7.15 -9.37
CA LEU A 80 -7.37 7.42 -8.76
C LEU A 80 -7.36 8.82 -8.13
N ALA A 81 -8.04 9.75 -8.80
CA ALA A 81 -8.33 11.07 -8.27
C ALA A 81 -9.70 11.05 -7.59
N PHE A 82 -9.79 11.45 -6.34
CA PHE A 82 -11.01 11.29 -5.52
C PHE A 82 -11.18 12.38 -4.49
N SER A 83 -12.43 12.65 -4.10
CA SER A 83 -12.70 13.49 -2.93
C SER A 83 -12.65 12.69 -1.64
N PRO A 84 -11.97 13.19 -0.59
CA PRO A 84 -11.95 12.51 0.70
C PRO A 84 -13.35 12.38 1.31
N ILE A 85 -13.68 11.17 1.76
CA ILE A 85 -14.94 10.83 2.40
C ILE A 85 -14.72 10.51 3.90
N LYS A 86 -15.79 10.24 4.65
CA LYS A 86 -15.70 9.88 6.07
C LYS A 86 -14.83 8.64 6.30
N SER A 87 -14.10 8.61 7.41
CA SER A 87 -12.93 7.77 7.67
C SER A 87 -13.10 6.25 7.42
N ASN A 88 -14.24 5.65 7.79
CA ASN A 88 -14.39 4.19 7.66
C ASN A 88 -14.46 3.75 6.20
N PHE A 89 -15.30 4.41 5.40
CA PHE A 89 -15.41 4.15 3.97
C PHE A 89 -14.15 4.56 3.22
N PHE A 90 -13.48 5.61 3.69
CA PHE A 90 -12.23 6.07 3.09
C PHE A 90 -11.11 5.03 3.17
N ASN A 91 -10.89 4.46 4.34
CA ASN A 91 -9.89 3.40 4.51
C ASN A 91 -10.19 2.18 3.64
N PHE A 92 -11.46 1.77 3.61
CA PHE A 92 -11.90 0.64 2.78
C PHE A 92 -11.70 0.91 1.28
N MET A 93 -12.04 2.12 0.81
CA MET A 93 -11.82 2.53 -0.56
C MET A 93 -10.33 2.45 -0.93
N ILE A 94 -9.44 3.04 -0.12
CA ILE A 94 -7.99 3.00 -0.37
C ILE A 94 -7.48 1.56 -0.39
N GLN A 95 -7.89 0.72 0.57
CA GLN A 95 -7.52 -0.68 0.61
C GLN A 95 -7.95 -1.40 -0.68
N LYS A 96 -9.24 -1.33 -1.03
CA LYS A 96 -9.78 -2.06 -2.19
C LYS A 96 -9.23 -1.53 -3.52
N SER A 97 -9.07 -0.23 -3.66
CA SER A 97 -8.43 0.36 -4.85
C SER A 97 -6.97 -0.09 -4.98
N THR A 98 -6.24 -0.22 -3.86
CA THR A 98 -4.90 -0.81 -3.87
C THR A 98 -4.94 -2.25 -4.35
N GLU A 99 -5.82 -3.09 -3.81
CA GLU A 99 -5.97 -4.49 -4.23
C GLU A 99 -6.32 -4.62 -5.72
N LEU A 100 -7.11 -3.69 -6.27
CA LEU A 100 -7.54 -3.63 -7.67
C LEU A 100 -6.49 -3.06 -8.64
N GLY A 101 -5.34 -2.59 -8.14
CA GLY A 101 -4.25 -2.21 -9.03
C GLY A 101 -3.96 -0.71 -9.15
N VAL A 102 -4.67 0.16 -8.44
CA VAL A 102 -4.34 1.60 -8.41
C VAL A 102 -2.88 1.78 -8.02
N THR A 103 -2.18 2.64 -8.75
CA THR A 103 -0.76 2.95 -8.53
C THR A 103 -0.53 4.33 -7.92
N ASN A 104 -1.47 5.24 -8.11
CA ASN A 104 -1.37 6.62 -7.66
C ASN A 104 -2.70 7.11 -7.11
N PHE A 105 -2.69 7.59 -5.88
CA PHE A 105 -3.84 8.18 -5.21
C PHE A 105 -3.71 9.69 -5.15
N ILE A 106 -4.71 10.42 -5.66
CA ILE A 106 -4.70 11.88 -5.72
C ILE A 106 -5.93 12.43 -5.01
N PRO A 107 -5.80 12.87 -3.75
CA PRO A 107 -6.90 13.49 -3.04
C PRO A 107 -7.21 14.88 -3.60
N ILE A 108 -8.46 15.10 -4.02
CA ILE A 108 -8.93 16.39 -4.54
C ILE A 108 -9.89 17.03 -3.55
N ILE A 109 -9.59 18.25 -3.14
CA ILE A 109 -10.46 19.06 -2.29
C ILE A 109 -11.33 19.94 -3.16
N PHE A 110 -12.63 19.65 -3.15
CA PHE A 110 -13.67 20.49 -3.79
C PHE A 110 -14.21 21.50 -2.78
N ASP A 111 -14.96 22.49 -3.25
CA ASP A 111 -15.54 23.53 -2.40
C ASP A 111 -16.46 22.95 -1.32
N ARG A 112 -17.21 21.92 -1.63
CA ARG A 112 -18.14 21.22 -0.73
C ARG A 112 -17.54 20.01 -0.01
N THR A 113 -16.23 19.76 -0.13
CA THR A 113 -15.58 18.65 0.58
C THR A 113 -15.61 18.90 2.08
N ILE A 114 -16.22 17.97 2.82
CA ILE A 114 -16.33 18.03 4.29
C ILE A 114 -15.00 17.68 4.95
N VAL A 115 -14.35 16.61 4.49
CA VAL A 115 -13.09 16.10 5.05
C VAL A 115 -11.91 16.77 4.35
N ARG A 116 -11.40 17.86 4.93
CA ARG A 116 -10.29 18.64 4.33
C ARG A 116 -8.91 18.26 4.83
N LYS A 117 -8.83 17.55 5.97
CA LYS A 117 -7.56 17.09 6.53
C LYS A 117 -7.47 15.57 6.41
N ILE A 118 -6.39 15.10 5.83
CA ILE A 118 -6.12 13.69 5.59
C ILE A 118 -4.86 13.30 6.35
N ASN A 119 -4.91 12.18 7.08
CA ASN A 119 -3.74 11.59 7.68
C ASN A 119 -3.03 10.69 6.66
N LEU A 120 -2.09 11.25 5.92
CA LEU A 120 -1.35 10.55 4.87
C LEU A 120 -0.54 9.37 5.41
N ASP A 121 0.03 9.48 6.61
CA ASP A 121 0.80 8.38 7.19
C ASP A 121 -0.08 7.16 7.50
N ARG A 122 -1.31 7.40 7.94
CA ARG A 122 -2.30 6.32 8.10
C ARG A 122 -2.65 5.67 6.75
N LEU A 123 -2.87 6.47 5.72
CA LEU A 123 -3.17 5.95 4.38
C LEU A 123 -2.01 5.16 3.80
N ARG A 124 -0.78 5.63 3.99
CA ARG A 124 0.44 4.89 3.57
C ARG A 124 0.53 3.53 4.24
N LYS A 125 0.18 3.40 5.52
CA LYS A 125 0.12 2.11 6.20
C LYS A 125 -0.93 1.19 5.57
N ILE A 126 -2.13 1.68 5.29
CA ILE A 126 -3.21 0.91 4.64
C ILE A 126 -2.76 0.40 3.27
N VAL A 127 -2.13 1.25 2.47
CA VAL A 127 -1.62 0.89 1.13
C VAL A 127 -0.55 -0.20 1.23
N VAL A 128 0.38 -0.10 2.20
CA VAL A 128 1.40 -1.13 2.43
C VAL A 128 0.76 -2.46 2.83
N GLU A 129 -0.13 -2.46 3.83
CA GLU A 129 -0.83 -3.67 4.28
C GLU A 129 -1.65 -4.31 3.16
N ALA A 130 -2.37 -3.51 2.38
CA ALA A 130 -3.13 -4.00 1.23
C ALA A 130 -2.23 -4.61 0.16
N SER A 131 -1.05 -4.02 -0.11
CA SER A 131 -0.08 -4.54 -1.06
C SER A 131 0.56 -5.85 -0.57
N GLU A 132 0.84 -5.97 0.74
CA GLU A 132 1.33 -7.20 1.36
C GLU A 132 0.34 -8.35 1.17
N GLN A 133 -0.97 -8.08 1.38
CA GLN A 133 -2.02 -9.08 1.31
C GLN A 133 -2.44 -9.43 -0.12
N SER A 134 -2.45 -8.46 -1.03
CA SER A 134 -2.87 -8.65 -2.43
C SER A 134 -1.76 -9.14 -3.35
N ASN A 135 -0.62 -9.53 -2.80
CA ASN A 135 0.52 -10.06 -3.54
C ASN A 135 1.15 -9.07 -4.54
N ARG A 136 1.01 -7.77 -4.33
CA ARG A 136 1.63 -6.72 -5.15
C ARG A 136 3.10 -6.52 -4.77
N ILE A 137 3.96 -6.25 -5.75
CA ILE A 137 5.34 -5.81 -5.53
C ILE A 137 5.39 -4.27 -5.38
N ASN A 138 4.53 -3.59 -6.14
CA ASN A 138 4.52 -2.13 -6.17
C ASN A 138 3.62 -1.56 -5.07
N ILE A 139 4.16 -0.65 -4.29
CA ILE A 139 3.39 0.15 -3.32
C ILE A 139 2.86 1.39 -4.03
N PRO A 140 1.54 1.63 -4.05
CA PRO A 140 0.96 2.86 -4.59
C PRO A 140 1.48 4.12 -3.90
N SER A 141 1.66 5.19 -4.67
CA SER A 141 1.93 6.51 -4.12
C SER A 141 0.65 7.20 -3.66
N ILE A 142 0.77 8.09 -2.68
CA ILE A 142 -0.33 8.98 -2.25
C ILE A 142 0.20 10.40 -2.29
N GLU A 143 -0.40 11.22 -3.15
CA GLU A 143 -0.04 12.64 -3.29
C GLU A 143 -0.64 13.49 -2.16
N GLU A 144 -0.09 14.69 -1.97
CA GLU A 144 -0.68 15.69 -1.11
C GLU A 144 -2.02 16.17 -1.68
N PRO A 145 -3.00 16.52 -0.81
CA PRO A 145 -4.29 17.03 -1.25
C PRO A 145 -4.14 18.27 -2.14
N THR A 146 -4.85 18.27 -3.26
CA THR A 146 -4.82 19.37 -4.24
C THR A 146 -6.22 19.84 -4.60
N THR A 147 -6.33 20.98 -5.28
CA THR A 147 -7.63 21.45 -5.83
C THR A 147 -7.84 20.89 -7.23
N LEU A 148 -9.12 20.76 -7.66
CA LEU A 148 -9.45 20.30 -9.00
C LEU A 148 -8.75 21.15 -10.08
N LYS A 149 -8.74 22.47 -9.93
CA LYS A 149 -8.07 23.39 -10.87
C LYS A 149 -6.57 23.09 -11.02
N LYS A 150 -5.86 22.88 -9.90
CA LYS A 150 -4.43 22.53 -9.93
C LYS A 150 -4.19 21.16 -10.54
N PHE A 151 -5.05 20.18 -10.22
CA PHE A 151 -4.98 18.85 -10.79
C PHE A 151 -5.15 18.86 -12.31
N LEU A 152 -6.18 19.54 -12.83
CA LEU A 152 -6.45 19.65 -14.28
C LEU A 152 -5.33 20.36 -15.02
N ASN A 153 -4.78 21.45 -14.44
CA ASN A 153 -3.66 22.18 -15.06
C ASN A 153 -2.37 21.34 -15.15
N LYS A 154 -2.16 20.43 -14.20
CA LYS A 154 -0.97 19.54 -14.16
C LYS A 154 -1.13 18.34 -15.12
N ASN A 155 -2.36 17.87 -15.32
CA ASN A 155 -2.68 16.64 -16.05
C ASN A 155 -3.63 16.97 -17.21
N GLN A 156 -3.10 17.53 -18.31
CA GLN A 156 -3.90 17.96 -19.46
C GLN A 156 -4.23 16.82 -20.44
N GLU A 157 -3.53 15.70 -20.34
CA GLU A 157 -3.68 14.57 -21.26
C GLU A 157 -4.29 13.34 -20.53
N ASN A 158 -5.20 12.63 -21.25
CA ASN A 158 -5.72 11.31 -20.86
C ASN A 158 -6.45 11.21 -19.51
N ILE A 159 -7.32 12.16 -19.19
CA ILE A 159 -8.18 12.06 -18.02
C ILE A 159 -9.51 11.40 -18.40
N ASN A 160 -9.78 10.24 -17.80
CA ASN A 160 -11.08 9.60 -17.86
C ASN A 160 -11.90 10.00 -16.62
N PHE A 161 -12.99 10.75 -16.83
CA PHE A 161 -13.93 11.07 -15.76
C PHE A 161 -14.93 9.93 -15.59
N CYS A 162 -14.99 9.36 -14.40
CA CYS A 162 -16.07 8.46 -14.01
C CYS A 162 -16.91 9.13 -12.94
N LEU A 163 -18.19 9.41 -13.27
CA LEU A 163 -19.20 9.83 -12.30
C LEU A 163 -19.94 8.56 -11.85
N LEU A 164 -19.70 8.14 -10.61
CA LEU A 164 -20.54 7.14 -9.97
C LEU A 164 -21.83 7.81 -9.54
N TYR A 165 -22.88 7.66 -10.34
CA TYR A 165 -24.25 7.88 -9.89
C TYR A 165 -24.60 6.68 -9.00
N THR A 166 -24.73 6.89 -7.70
CA THR A 166 -25.47 5.95 -6.86
C THR A 166 -26.94 6.15 -7.18
N SER A 167 -27.61 5.09 -7.57
CA SER A 167 -29.04 5.06 -7.95
C SER A 167 -29.99 5.28 -6.78
N ASP A 168 -29.53 5.70 -5.63
CA ASP A 168 -30.35 5.96 -4.44
C ASP A 168 -31.23 7.21 -4.54
N ALA A 169 -31.20 7.90 -5.68
CA ALA A 169 -32.12 9.02 -5.95
C ALA A 169 -33.40 8.58 -6.69
N ALA A 170 -33.54 7.30 -7.01
CA ALA A 170 -34.71 6.80 -7.76
C ALA A 170 -35.83 6.21 -6.88
N ASP A 171 -35.59 5.99 -5.58
CA ASP A 171 -36.54 5.38 -4.67
C ASP A 171 -37.34 6.36 -3.78
N GLU A 172 -37.20 7.66 -4.02
CA GLU A 172 -38.05 8.68 -3.35
C GLU A 172 -39.05 9.28 -4.31
N VAL A 173 -39.83 8.45 -4.99
CA VAL A 173 -41.07 8.87 -5.63
C VAL A 173 -42.11 7.77 -5.40
N ASP A 174 -42.79 7.87 -4.25
CA ASP A 174 -44.22 7.58 -4.11
C ASP A 174 -44.76 8.26 -2.86
#